data_7328fb1766c3b16a6675982d8f86be1a
#
_entry.id   7328fb1766c3b16a6675982d8f86be1a
#
_cell.length_a   1.000
_cell.length_b   1.000
_cell.length_c   1.000
_cell.angle_alpha   90.00
_cell.angle_beta   90.00
_cell.angle_gamma   90.00
#
_symmetry.space_group_name_H-M   'P 1'
#
loop_
_entity.id
_entity.type
_entity.pdbx_description
1 polymer ?
#
loop_
_entity_poly.entity_id
_entity_poly.type
_entity_poly.pdbx_seq_one_letter_code
_entity_poly.pdbx_strand_id
1 'polypeptide(L)'
;VAVLVVTLLVADRDGGPDGAGPDTALLDLPRVPWEGGPEYWARFPATADAGWTDPAFFPVVSWFNGISSDEEVRYDRSLGFNTYIGMDPSTPYSLFADNDVYWIGGALNETFTEDSRNWVGTFLDDEVDGRFPPDEARDRLAQLRESAPADRPAYANFTQTVVSRDMTDDDAEALINDYTDVVSVDMYWYTIPFCDWDPYRAVYLLPVEQETCRTASSYGTVVEMLRQRDAADGELQATWQFVEVLNGGPGEGPFLGNIEPDQLRGAVMSSLIHEARGIVYFNQSLSGPCQGGNVIRLSQVQEDFCGAAQVAAAGEVNAQIHELAPVLNTQSYEHDAGPGLDTMLKAHDGYAYLFAMVDGSGPPGERRLDLPAGLAGGEAEVLFEDRTVPVVDGRITDTFTTESTYHVYRIPLEGTGEPA
;
A
#
# COMPACT_ATOMS: atom_id res chain seq x y z
N VAL A 1 -23.22 11.09 14.73
CA VAL A 1 -22.13 11.55 13.87
C VAL A 1 -22.57 11.24 12.44
N ALA A 2 -22.75 12.24 11.59
CA ALA A 2 -23.17 12.06 10.20
C ALA A 2 -21.92 11.65 9.42
N VAL A 3 -21.93 10.45 8.86
CA VAL A 3 -20.96 10.02 7.85
C VAL A 3 -21.19 10.89 6.63
N LEU A 4 -20.24 11.75 6.33
CA LEU A 4 -20.23 12.54 5.11
C LEU A 4 -19.70 11.63 3.99
N VAL A 5 -20.60 10.99 3.27
CA VAL A 5 -20.26 10.34 1.99
C VAL A 5 -20.00 11.50 1.02
N VAL A 6 -18.73 11.81 0.80
CA VAL A 6 -18.33 12.74 -0.26
C VAL A 6 -18.35 11.95 -1.56
N THR A 7 -19.44 12.07 -2.31
CA THR A 7 -19.50 11.58 -3.68
C THR A 7 -18.61 12.48 -4.53
N LEU A 8 -17.44 12.03 -4.89
CA LEU A 8 -16.57 12.68 -5.88
C LEU A 8 -17.30 12.66 -7.23
N LEU A 9 -17.93 13.76 -7.62
CA LEU A 9 -18.40 13.98 -8.98
C LEU A 9 -17.19 14.33 -9.86
N VAL A 10 -16.51 13.31 -10.36
CA VAL A 10 -15.60 13.47 -11.50
C VAL A 10 -16.48 13.66 -12.72
N ALA A 11 -16.41 14.82 -13.35
CA ALA A 11 -17.14 15.08 -14.58
C ALA A 11 -16.59 14.18 -15.69
N ASP A 12 -17.44 13.29 -16.23
CA ASP A 12 -17.17 12.54 -17.45
C ASP A 12 -16.63 13.49 -18.53
N ARG A 13 -15.33 13.43 -18.79
CA ARG A 13 -14.72 13.98 -20.00
C ARG A 13 -14.48 12.81 -20.95
N ASP A 14 -15.44 12.57 -21.80
CA ASP A 14 -15.23 11.82 -23.04
C ASP A 14 -14.04 12.42 -23.81
N GLY A 15 -12.94 11.67 -23.91
CA GLY A 15 -11.80 12.06 -24.78
C GLY A 15 -10.43 11.55 -24.37
N GLY A 16 -10.29 10.25 -24.04
CA GLY A 16 -8.99 9.56 -24.04
C GLY A 16 -8.77 8.79 -25.36
N PRO A 17 -7.52 8.56 -25.79
CA PRO A 17 -7.26 7.83 -27.04
C PRO A 17 -7.72 6.38 -26.93
N ASP A 18 -8.54 5.97 -27.90
CA ASP A 18 -8.99 4.59 -28.10
C ASP A 18 -7.77 3.64 -28.21
N GLY A 19 -7.57 2.82 -27.18
CA GLY A 19 -6.47 1.85 -27.13
C GLY A 19 -6.67 0.71 -26.13
N ALA A 20 -7.64 0.79 -25.22
CA ALA A 20 -7.97 -0.33 -24.35
C ALA A 20 -8.84 -1.33 -25.09
N GLY A 21 -8.42 -2.61 -25.14
CA GLY A 21 -9.31 -3.69 -25.49
C GLY A 21 -10.53 -3.67 -24.54
N PRO A 22 -11.68 -4.26 -24.89
CA PRO A 22 -12.90 -4.11 -24.13
C PRO A 22 -12.70 -4.72 -22.73
N ASP A 23 -12.39 -3.88 -21.75
CA ASP A 23 -12.59 -4.19 -20.35
C ASP A 23 -14.11 -4.15 -20.15
N THR A 24 -14.77 -5.24 -20.56
CA THR A 24 -16.19 -5.43 -20.31
C THR A 24 -16.35 -5.43 -18.81
N ALA A 25 -17.04 -4.41 -18.29
CA ALA A 25 -17.39 -4.33 -16.88
C ALA A 25 -18.02 -5.67 -16.46
N LEU A 26 -17.30 -6.42 -15.62
CA LEU A 26 -17.74 -7.74 -15.18
C LEU A 26 -18.90 -7.63 -14.19
N LEU A 27 -19.04 -6.49 -13.53
CA LEU A 27 -20.16 -6.15 -12.64
C LEU A 27 -20.79 -4.83 -13.10
N ASP A 28 -22.12 -4.72 -12.99
CA ASP A 28 -22.89 -3.50 -13.30
C ASP A 28 -22.90 -2.56 -12.09
N LEU A 29 -21.72 -2.06 -11.74
CA LEU A 29 -21.47 -1.13 -10.63
C LEU A 29 -20.54 0.00 -11.06
N PRO A 30 -20.65 1.19 -10.44
CA PRO A 30 -19.68 2.26 -10.61
C PRO A 30 -18.26 1.78 -10.24
N ARG A 31 -17.24 2.42 -10.81
CA ARG A 31 -15.85 2.11 -10.54
C ARG A 31 -15.22 3.13 -9.61
N VAL A 32 -14.40 2.67 -8.68
CA VAL A 32 -13.60 3.52 -7.81
C VAL A 32 -12.49 4.16 -8.64
N PRO A 33 -12.35 5.49 -8.67
CA PRO A 33 -11.20 6.13 -9.30
C PRO A 33 -9.90 5.72 -8.61
N TRP A 34 -8.91 5.29 -9.40
CA TRP A 34 -7.58 4.93 -8.89
C TRP A 34 -6.53 4.95 -10.00
N GLU A 35 -5.28 4.94 -9.61
CA GLU A 35 -4.15 4.86 -10.50
C GLU A 35 -3.05 3.94 -9.93
N GLY A 36 -2.11 3.48 -10.76
CA GLY A 36 -0.99 2.65 -10.33
C GLY A 36 -1.03 1.19 -10.80
N GLY A 37 -1.90 0.84 -11.76
CA GLY A 37 -1.90 -0.44 -12.44
C GLY A 37 -0.95 -0.47 -13.64
N PRO A 38 -0.98 -1.54 -14.47
CA PRO A 38 -0.10 -1.70 -15.62
C PRO A 38 -0.12 -0.52 -16.61
N GLU A 39 -1.28 0.09 -16.83
CA GLU A 39 -1.43 1.24 -17.74
C GLU A 39 -0.78 2.50 -17.15
N TYR A 40 -0.78 2.66 -15.85
CA TYR A 40 -0.08 3.74 -15.18
C TYR A 40 1.43 3.63 -15.38
N TRP A 41 1.98 2.45 -15.13
CA TRP A 41 3.41 2.21 -15.29
C TRP A 41 3.88 2.28 -16.75
N ALA A 42 2.97 2.05 -17.71
CA ALA A 42 3.26 2.22 -19.15
C ALA A 42 3.53 3.68 -19.56
N ARG A 43 3.18 4.66 -18.74
CA ARG A 43 3.47 6.08 -18.96
C ARG A 43 4.98 6.39 -18.86
N PHE A 44 5.73 5.57 -18.14
CA PHE A 44 7.15 5.77 -17.87
C PHE A 44 7.97 4.71 -18.61
N PRO A 45 8.84 5.10 -19.58
CA PRO A 45 9.65 4.14 -20.31
C PRO A 45 10.44 3.18 -19.42
N ALA A 46 11.03 3.66 -18.31
CA ALA A 46 11.83 2.83 -17.42
C ALA A 46 11.01 1.72 -16.73
N THR A 47 9.80 2.00 -16.25
CA THR A 47 8.93 0.97 -15.66
C THR A 47 8.36 0.02 -16.71
N ALA A 48 8.00 0.53 -17.90
CA ALA A 48 7.51 -0.29 -19.00
C ALA A 48 8.59 -1.28 -19.48
N ASP A 49 9.82 -0.82 -19.67
CA ASP A 49 10.96 -1.65 -20.08
C ASP A 49 11.37 -2.66 -19.00
N ALA A 50 11.12 -2.35 -17.72
CA ALA A 50 11.38 -3.20 -16.58
C ALA A 50 10.29 -4.26 -16.36
N GLY A 51 9.17 -4.23 -17.08
CA GLY A 51 8.09 -5.19 -16.97
C GLY A 51 7.04 -4.87 -15.90
N TRP A 52 7.00 -3.65 -15.37
CA TRP A 52 5.98 -3.21 -14.40
C TRP A 52 4.56 -3.13 -15.00
N THR A 53 4.48 -3.24 -16.32
CA THR A 53 3.23 -3.36 -17.08
C THR A 53 2.63 -4.77 -17.05
N ASP A 54 3.33 -5.76 -16.47
CA ASP A 54 2.77 -7.09 -16.25
C ASP A 54 1.67 -7.01 -15.16
N PRO A 55 0.44 -7.46 -15.41
CA PRO A 55 -0.60 -7.53 -14.39
C PRO A 55 -0.22 -8.35 -13.14
N ALA A 56 0.74 -9.26 -13.25
CA ALA A 56 1.25 -10.03 -12.13
C ALA A 56 2.30 -9.26 -11.28
N PHE A 57 2.70 -8.07 -11.69
CA PHE A 57 3.63 -7.25 -10.93
C PHE A 57 2.90 -6.34 -9.94
N PHE A 58 3.36 -6.34 -8.69
CA PHE A 58 2.92 -5.41 -7.65
C PHE A 58 4.14 -4.95 -6.84
N PRO A 59 4.37 -3.64 -6.62
CA PRO A 59 5.53 -3.15 -5.87
C PRO A 59 5.47 -3.55 -4.39
N VAL A 60 6.46 -4.33 -3.95
CA VAL A 60 6.71 -4.66 -2.55
C VAL A 60 8.11 -4.17 -2.22
N VAL A 61 8.16 -3.10 -1.45
CA VAL A 61 9.34 -2.26 -1.32
C VAL A 61 10.00 -2.43 0.04
N SER A 62 11.32 -2.59 0.06
CA SER A 62 12.12 -2.50 1.28
C SER A 62 12.75 -1.12 1.38
N TRP A 63 12.45 -0.41 2.46
CA TRP A 63 13.01 0.89 2.77
C TRP A 63 14.28 0.76 3.61
N PHE A 64 15.37 1.39 3.14
CA PHE A 64 16.69 1.34 3.75
C PHE A 64 17.22 -0.08 3.96
N ASN A 65 17.20 -0.91 2.92
CA ASN A 65 17.79 -2.21 2.97
C ASN A 65 19.17 -2.22 2.30
N GLY A 66 20.22 -2.51 3.05
CA GLY A 66 21.54 -2.77 2.48
C GLY A 66 21.61 -4.18 1.91
N ILE A 67 21.99 -4.29 0.64
CA ILE A 67 22.33 -5.56 -0.03
C ILE A 67 23.79 -5.52 -0.49
N SER A 68 24.51 -6.62 -0.30
CA SER A 68 25.93 -6.73 -0.64
C SER A 68 26.25 -8.00 -1.43
N SER A 69 25.31 -8.90 -1.58
CA SER A 69 25.47 -10.17 -2.29
C SER A 69 24.18 -10.70 -2.90
N ASP A 70 24.29 -11.57 -3.89
CA ASP A 70 23.14 -12.27 -4.49
C ASP A 70 22.39 -13.15 -3.48
N GLU A 71 23.09 -13.64 -2.45
CA GLU A 71 22.47 -14.45 -1.39
C GLU A 71 21.47 -13.61 -0.57
N GLU A 72 21.85 -12.38 -0.24
CA GLU A 72 20.99 -11.45 0.45
C GLU A 72 19.77 -11.09 -0.39
N VAL A 73 19.96 -10.76 -1.67
CA VAL A 73 18.84 -10.45 -2.56
C VAL A 73 17.90 -11.64 -2.75
N ARG A 74 18.45 -12.86 -2.88
CA ARG A 74 17.61 -14.06 -2.97
C ARG A 74 16.81 -14.32 -1.69
N TYR A 75 17.37 -14.01 -0.52
CA TYR A 75 16.62 -14.08 0.73
C TYR A 75 15.46 -13.07 0.73
N ASP A 76 15.72 -11.81 0.39
CA ASP A 76 14.70 -10.77 0.32
C ASP A 76 13.59 -11.14 -0.67
N ARG A 77 13.94 -11.65 -1.85
CA ARG A 77 12.99 -12.17 -2.84
C ARG A 77 12.16 -13.35 -2.30
N SER A 78 12.75 -14.23 -1.49
CA SER A 78 12.02 -15.34 -0.87
C SER A 78 10.95 -14.87 0.11
N LEU A 79 11.08 -13.63 0.61
CA LEU A 79 10.09 -12.92 1.42
C LEU A 79 9.15 -12.03 0.56
N GLY A 80 9.26 -12.09 -0.77
CA GLY A 80 8.42 -11.35 -1.69
C GLY A 80 8.85 -9.90 -1.97
N PHE A 81 9.98 -9.42 -1.45
CA PHE A 81 10.49 -8.10 -1.80
C PHE A 81 11.01 -8.06 -3.24
N ASN A 82 10.62 -7.03 -3.99
CA ASN A 82 11.03 -6.87 -5.37
C ASN A 82 11.62 -5.48 -5.69
N THR A 83 11.49 -4.52 -4.80
CA THR A 83 11.92 -3.14 -5.02
C THR A 83 12.61 -2.58 -3.78
N TYR A 84 13.60 -1.71 -3.99
CA TYR A 84 14.41 -1.14 -2.93
C TYR A 84 14.47 0.38 -3.02
N ILE A 85 14.51 1.03 -1.84
CA ILE A 85 14.77 2.45 -1.66
C ILE A 85 15.78 2.59 -0.50
N GLY A 86 16.78 3.47 -0.65
CA GLY A 86 17.80 3.69 0.38
C GLY A 86 18.85 2.58 0.43
N MET A 87 19.92 2.75 -0.33
CA MET A 87 21.04 1.80 -0.44
C MET A 87 22.37 2.48 -0.12
N ASP A 88 23.35 1.66 0.24
CA ASP A 88 24.73 2.10 0.32
C ASP A 88 25.23 2.55 -1.08
N PRO A 89 25.89 3.71 -1.20
CA PRO A 89 26.40 4.19 -2.48
C PRO A 89 27.36 3.22 -3.19
N SER A 90 27.96 2.26 -2.47
CA SER A 90 28.84 1.26 -3.08
C SER A 90 28.12 0.07 -3.69
N THR A 91 26.79 -0.05 -3.51
CA THR A 91 26.00 -1.17 -4.05
C THR A 91 26.07 -1.17 -5.59
N PRO A 92 26.59 -2.23 -6.24
CA PRO A 92 26.72 -2.26 -7.68
C PRO A 92 25.38 -2.56 -8.36
N TYR A 93 25.16 -2.00 -9.54
CA TYR A 93 23.94 -2.21 -10.34
C TYR A 93 23.68 -3.69 -10.65
N SER A 94 24.72 -4.51 -10.79
CA SER A 94 24.58 -5.95 -11.09
C SER A 94 23.73 -6.71 -10.06
N LEU A 95 23.73 -6.30 -8.79
CA LEU A 95 22.86 -6.93 -7.77
C LEU A 95 21.37 -6.77 -8.08
N PHE A 96 20.99 -5.68 -8.73
CA PHE A 96 19.61 -5.48 -9.18
C PHE A 96 19.32 -6.27 -10.46
N ALA A 97 20.18 -6.15 -11.46
CA ALA A 97 20.00 -6.77 -12.76
C ALA A 97 20.06 -8.31 -12.72
N ASP A 98 21.02 -8.88 -12.00
CA ASP A 98 21.25 -10.33 -11.96
C ASP A 98 20.19 -11.06 -11.11
N ASN A 99 19.48 -10.32 -10.25
CA ASN A 99 18.46 -10.87 -9.35
C ASN A 99 17.03 -10.41 -9.69
N ASP A 100 16.83 -9.65 -10.76
CA ASP A 100 15.50 -9.19 -11.20
C ASP A 100 14.74 -8.46 -10.09
N VAL A 101 15.40 -7.50 -9.48
CA VAL A 101 14.83 -6.59 -8.47
C VAL A 101 15.08 -5.16 -8.88
N TYR A 102 14.33 -4.22 -8.33
CA TYR A 102 14.25 -2.86 -8.83
C TYR A 102 14.79 -1.84 -7.83
N TRP A 103 15.31 -0.75 -8.38
CA TRP A 103 15.85 0.37 -7.64
C TRP A 103 15.07 1.66 -7.90
N ILE A 104 14.73 2.37 -6.82
CA ILE A 104 14.17 3.72 -6.87
C ILE A 104 15.11 4.64 -6.08
N GLY A 105 15.70 5.61 -6.77
CA GLY A 105 16.67 6.54 -6.21
C GLY A 105 17.48 7.23 -7.27
N GLY A 106 18.57 7.87 -6.86
CA GLY A 106 19.60 8.38 -7.77
C GLY A 106 20.55 7.27 -8.25
N ALA A 107 21.43 7.56 -9.19
CA ALA A 107 22.55 6.68 -9.51
C ALA A 107 23.44 6.54 -8.28
N LEU A 108 23.61 5.30 -7.78
CA LEU A 108 24.42 5.05 -6.58
C LEU A 108 25.92 5.23 -6.87
N ASN A 109 26.37 4.82 -8.04
CA ASN A 109 27.76 4.89 -8.48
C ASN A 109 27.87 4.76 -10.01
N GLU A 110 29.09 4.68 -10.54
CA GLU A 110 29.37 4.57 -11.98
C GLU A 110 28.85 3.30 -12.66
N THR A 111 28.39 2.29 -11.93
CA THR A 111 27.76 1.10 -12.51
C THR A 111 26.32 1.33 -12.95
N PHE A 112 25.71 2.43 -12.52
CA PHE A 112 24.38 2.86 -12.94
C PHE A 112 24.51 3.76 -14.17
N THR A 113 23.89 3.37 -15.26
CA THR A 113 23.93 4.08 -16.55
C THR A 113 22.50 4.27 -17.09
N GLU A 114 22.37 4.97 -18.20
CA GLU A 114 21.09 5.12 -18.90
C GLU A 114 20.48 3.76 -19.34
N ASP A 115 21.32 2.73 -19.53
CA ASP A 115 20.89 1.37 -19.88
C ASP A 115 20.49 0.52 -18.67
N SER A 116 20.48 1.08 -17.48
CA SER A 116 20.17 0.36 -16.22
C SER A 116 18.67 0.12 -16.06
N ARG A 117 18.13 -0.92 -16.70
CA ARG A 117 16.69 -1.21 -16.77
C ARG A 117 16.00 -1.43 -15.41
N ASN A 118 16.73 -1.94 -14.41
CA ASN A 118 16.21 -2.15 -13.07
C ASN A 118 16.20 -0.87 -12.20
N TRP A 119 16.72 0.24 -12.73
CA TRP A 119 16.60 1.55 -12.10
C TRP A 119 15.31 2.23 -12.60
N VAL A 120 14.20 1.99 -11.92
CA VAL A 120 12.85 2.24 -12.42
C VAL A 120 12.22 3.54 -11.93
N GLY A 121 12.80 4.20 -10.92
CA GLY A 121 12.23 5.42 -10.36
C GLY A 121 13.28 6.33 -9.73
N THR A 122 12.91 7.58 -9.52
CA THR A 122 13.71 8.57 -8.79
C THR A 122 13.06 8.86 -7.45
N PHE A 123 13.81 8.70 -6.37
CA PHE A 123 13.39 9.16 -5.06
C PHE A 123 13.77 10.63 -4.89
N LEU A 124 12.78 11.50 -4.71
CA LEU A 124 13.01 12.93 -4.56
C LEU A 124 13.49 13.27 -3.17
N ASP A 125 12.67 13.06 -2.16
CA ASP A 125 13.04 13.34 -0.77
C ASP A 125 12.14 12.59 0.22
N ASP A 126 12.57 12.59 1.48
CA ASP A 126 11.92 11.98 2.61
C ASP A 126 11.45 13.04 3.58
N GLU A 127 10.17 13.00 3.98
CA GLU A 127 9.59 13.84 5.04
C GLU A 127 9.86 15.36 4.89
N VAL A 128 9.83 15.90 3.66
CA VAL A 128 10.08 17.34 3.44
C VAL A 128 9.10 18.22 4.20
N ASP A 129 7.87 17.77 4.33
CA ASP A 129 6.76 18.42 5.04
C ASP A 129 6.96 18.46 6.56
N GLY A 130 7.72 17.52 7.12
CA GLY A 130 8.11 17.50 8.53
C GLY A 130 9.42 18.24 8.83
N ARG A 131 10.25 18.50 7.80
CA ARG A 131 11.58 19.09 7.94
C ARG A 131 11.66 20.56 7.56
N PHE A 132 10.79 21.02 6.68
CA PHE A 132 10.82 22.39 6.14
C PHE A 132 9.43 23.04 6.23
N PRO A 133 9.37 24.39 6.33
CA PRO A 133 8.12 25.10 6.07
C PRO A 133 7.57 24.81 4.66
N PRO A 134 6.25 24.90 4.42
CA PRO A 134 5.64 24.50 3.15
C PRO A 134 6.28 25.13 1.90
N ASP A 135 6.61 26.43 1.93
CA ASP A 135 7.26 27.12 0.80
C ASP A 135 8.65 26.53 0.50
N GLU A 136 9.46 26.28 1.54
CA GLU A 136 10.79 25.69 1.36
C GLU A 136 10.73 24.23 0.92
N ALA A 137 9.73 23.49 1.40
CA ALA A 137 9.47 22.10 0.99
C ALA A 137 9.12 22.03 -0.49
N ARG A 138 8.23 22.93 -0.97
CA ARG A 138 7.87 23.04 -2.40
C ARG A 138 9.06 23.43 -3.27
N ASP A 139 9.82 24.45 -2.88
CA ASP A 139 11.02 24.87 -3.62
C ASP A 139 12.03 23.72 -3.76
N ARG A 140 12.18 22.93 -2.69
CA ARG A 140 13.07 21.78 -2.68
C ARG A 140 12.59 20.66 -3.62
N LEU A 141 11.31 20.28 -3.54
CA LEU A 141 10.75 19.27 -4.43
C LEU A 141 10.80 19.72 -5.89
N ALA A 142 10.50 20.99 -6.18
CA ALA A 142 10.61 21.56 -7.53
C ALA A 142 12.03 21.43 -8.10
N GLN A 143 13.06 21.80 -7.30
CA GLN A 143 14.46 21.67 -7.70
C GLN A 143 14.87 20.21 -7.96
N LEU A 144 14.44 19.28 -7.10
CA LEU A 144 14.72 17.86 -7.26
C LEU A 144 14.00 17.27 -8.47
N ARG A 145 12.73 17.65 -8.68
CA ARG A 145 11.95 17.24 -9.86
C ARG A 145 12.56 17.72 -11.17
N GLU A 146 13.04 18.97 -11.22
CA GLU A 146 13.71 19.53 -12.42
C GLU A 146 14.97 18.73 -12.80
N SER A 147 15.66 18.19 -11.82
CA SER A 147 16.87 17.37 -12.03
C SER A 147 16.60 15.88 -12.25
N ALA A 148 15.37 15.42 -11.99
CA ALA A 148 14.99 14.02 -12.12
C ALA A 148 14.86 13.63 -13.59
N PRO A 149 15.30 12.42 -14.00
CA PRO A 149 15.05 11.90 -15.34
C PRO A 149 13.53 11.80 -15.62
N ALA A 150 13.13 12.25 -16.82
CA ALA A 150 11.70 12.26 -17.20
C ALA A 150 11.17 10.90 -17.66
N ASP A 151 12.03 9.90 -17.85
CA ASP A 151 11.68 8.56 -18.31
C ASP A 151 11.18 7.61 -17.22
N ARG A 152 11.21 8.06 -15.97
CA ARG A 152 10.84 7.26 -14.78
C ARG A 152 10.03 8.07 -13.77
N PRO A 153 9.14 7.42 -12.98
CA PRO A 153 8.36 8.10 -11.99
C PRO A 153 9.22 8.72 -10.89
N ALA A 154 8.79 9.87 -10.41
CA ALA A 154 9.34 10.55 -9.25
C ALA A 154 8.50 10.21 -8.01
N TYR A 155 9.16 9.77 -6.96
CA TYR A 155 8.55 9.36 -5.71
C TYR A 155 9.03 10.23 -4.55
N ALA A 156 8.10 10.63 -3.67
CA ALA A 156 8.41 11.24 -2.38
C ALA A 156 7.61 10.56 -1.26
N ASN A 157 8.24 10.46 -0.08
CA ASN A 157 7.59 10.08 1.15
C ASN A 157 7.32 11.31 2.01
N PHE A 158 6.14 11.36 2.64
CA PHE A 158 5.70 12.45 3.50
C PHE A 158 5.39 11.95 4.90
N THR A 159 5.45 12.86 5.88
CA THR A 159 4.91 12.60 7.21
C THR A 159 3.39 12.70 7.21
N GLN A 160 2.77 12.39 8.36
CA GLN A 160 1.34 12.61 8.55
C GLN A 160 0.89 14.07 8.39
N THR A 161 1.81 15.03 8.28
CA THR A 161 1.49 16.46 8.21
C THR A 161 0.66 16.80 6.98
N VAL A 162 0.95 16.19 5.82
CA VAL A 162 0.19 16.41 4.56
C VAL A 162 -1.26 15.90 4.62
N VAL A 163 -1.58 14.98 5.52
CA VAL A 163 -2.94 14.45 5.71
C VAL A 163 -3.60 14.96 6.99
N SER A 164 -2.87 15.69 7.84
CA SER A 164 -3.36 16.24 9.09
C SER A 164 -4.00 17.62 8.92
N ARG A 165 -4.44 18.20 10.03
CA ARG A 165 -4.94 19.58 10.11
C ARG A 165 -3.86 20.60 10.42
N ASP A 166 -2.60 20.17 10.53
CA ASP A 166 -1.47 21.05 10.84
C ASP A 166 -0.95 21.78 9.60
N MET A 167 -1.31 21.30 8.41
CA MET A 167 -1.03 21.95 7.13
C MET A 167 -2.33 22.43 6.49
N THR A 168 -2.28 23.50 5.70
CA THR A 168 -3.45 23.91 4.91
C THR A 168 -3.70 22.93 3.78
N ASP A 169 -4.94 22.81 3.32
CA ASP A 169 -5.27 21.93 2.20
C ASP A 169 -4.48 22.30 0.95
N ASP A 170 -4.40 23.59 0.61
CA ASP A 170 -3.66 24.10 -0.55
C ASP A 170 -2.15 23.74 -0.50
N ASP A 171 -1.51 23.80 0.68
CA ASP A 171 -0.10 23.45 0.84
C ASP A 171 0.12 21.93 0.72
N ALA A 172 -0.75 21.14 1.34
CA ALA A 172 -0.68 19.68 1.29
C ALA A 172 -0.90 19.15 -0.13
N GLU A 173 -1.92 19.66 -0.82
CA GLU A 173 -2.25 19.30 -2.20
C GLU A 173 -1.11 19.67 -3.16
N ALA A 174 -0.51 20.86 -3.01
CA ALA A 174 0.64 21.26 -3.82
C ALA A 174 1.87 20.37 -3.60
N LEU A 175 2.14 19.93 -2.35
CA LEU A 175 3.26 19.01 -2.08
C LEU A 175 3.04 17.64 -2.69
N ILE A 176 1.80 17.14 -2.66
CA ILE A 176 1.45 15.82 -3.17
C ILE A 176 1.38 15.82 -4.71
N ASN A 177 0.78 16.86 -5.35
CA ASN A 177 0.40 16.80 -6.76
C ASN A 177 1.41 17.43 -7.72
N ASP A 178 2.14 18.49 -7.30
CA ASP A 178 2.92 19.29 -8.26
C ASP A 178 4.25 18.64 -8.69
N TYR A 179 4.79 17.68 -7.91
CA TYR A 179 6.18 17.25 -8.09
C TYR A 179 6.36 15.74 -8.24
N THR A 180 5.35 14.95 -7.91
CA THR A 180 5.46 13.49 -7.74
C THR A 180 4.62 12.72 -8.77
N ASP A 181 4.98 11.48 -8.98
CA ASP A 181 4.19 10.48 -9.72
C ASP A 181 3.81 9.31 -8.79
N VAL A 182 4.48 9.21 -7.64
CA VAL A 182 4.18 8.23 -6.60
C VAL A 182 4.34 8.92 -5.25
N VAL A 183 3.40 8.68 -4.35
CA VAL A 183 3.40 9.27 -3.00
C VAL A 183 3.17 8.23 -1.93
N SER A 184 3.70 8.49 -0.74
CA SER A 184 3.41 7.72 0.46
C SER A 184 3.42 8.59 1.71
N VAL A 185 2.84 8.06 2.78
CA VAL A 185 2.93 8.62 4.13
C VAL A 185 3.42 7.53 5.08
N ASP A 186 4.41 7.84 5.90
CA ASP A 186 4.96 6.93 6.90
C ASP A 186 4.32 7.15 8.27
N MET A 187 3.18 6.55 8.48
CA MET A 187 2.46 6.59 9.75
C MET A 187 2.32 5.18 10.32
N TYR A 188 2.99 4.91 11.44
CA TYR A 188 3.15 3.57 12.04
C TYR A 188 2.23 3.40 13.24
N TRP A 189 0.93 3.21 13.00
CA TRP A 189 -0.13 3.29 14.00
C TRP A 189 0.04 2.33 15.18
N TYR A 190 0.61 1.15 14.97
CA TYR A 190 0.81 0.20 16.05
C TYR A 190 1.98 0.54 16.97
N THR A 191 2.96 1.30 16.49
CA THR A 191 4.22 1.48 17.20
C THR A 191 4.60 2.94 17.49
N ILE A 192 3.78 3.90 17.06
CA ILE A 192 3.97 5.31 17.38
C ILE A 192 3.26 5.69 18.68
N PRO A 193 3.72 6.73 19.41
CA PRO A 193 3.12 7.15 20.67
C PRO A 193 1.81 7.93 20.54
N PHE A 194 1.40 8.35 19.36
CA PHE A 194 0.34 9.33 19.11
C PHE A 194 -1.04 8.89 19.59
N CYS A 195 -1.30 7.58 19.69
CA CYS A 195 -2.55 7.06 20.18
C CYS A 195 -2.69 7.13 21.71
N ASP A 196 -1.59 6.99 22.44
CA ASP A 196 -1.59 6.87 23.91
C ASP A 196 -1.00 8.08 24.62
N TRP A 197 -0.33 8.96 23.91
CA TRP A 197 0.39 10.06 24.49
C TRP A 197 -0.22 11.40 24.08
N ASP A 198 -0.98 12.01 25.00
CA ASP A 198 -1.72 13.26 24.79
C ASP A 198 -0.95 14.40 24.11
N PRO A 199 0.34 14.70 24.46
CA PRO A 199 1.04 15.78 23.79
C PRO A 199 1.16 15.61 22.27
N TYR A 200 1.41 14.40 21.81
CA TYR A 200 1.53 14.13 20.38
C TYR A 200 0.18 14.16 19.67
N ARG A 201 -0.84 13.58 20.27
CA ARG A 201 -2.19 13.60 19.73
C ARG A 201 -2.75 15.01 19.56
N ALA A 202 -2.49 15.89 20.53
CA ALA A 202 -2.94 17.28 20.44
C ALA A 202 -2.27 18.06 19.28
N VAL A 203 -1.09 17.64 18.87
CA VAL A 203 -0.30 18.28 17.79
C VAL A 203 -0.61 17.66 16.43
N TYR A 204 -0.79 16.33 16.36
CA TYR A 204 -0.97 15.60 15.09
C TYR A 204 -2.41 15.15 14.90
N LEU A 205 -3.33 16.09 14.78
CA LEU A 205 -4.77 15.82 14.65
C LEU A 205 -5.12 15.19 13.30
N LEU A 206 -4.96 13.89 13.24
CA LEU A 206 -5.60 13.08 12.21
C LEU A 206 -7.06 12.80 12.58
N PRO A 207 -7.98 12.64 11.64
CA PRO A 207 -9.37 12.31 11.90
C PRO A 207 -9.54 10.82 12.25
N VAL A 208 -8.66 10.29 13.09
CA VAL A 208 -8.71 8.94 13.65
C VAL A 208 -9.07 9.05 15.12
N GLU A 209 -10.12 8.36 15.51
CA GLU A 209 -10.57 8.36 16.91
C GLU A 209 -9.53 7.66 17.81
N GLN A 210 -9.30 8.19 18.99
CA GLN A 210 -8.23 7.70 19.88
C GLN A 210 -8.42 6.24 20.30
N GLU A 211 -9.66 5.83 20.51
CA GLU A 211 -10.04 4.49 20.94
C GLU A 211 -9.73 3.43 19.87
N THR A 212 -9.71 3.83 18.61
CA THR A 212 -9.50 2.96 17.44
C THR A 212 -8.18 3.22 16.72
N CYS A 213 -7.39 4.15 17.24
CA CYS A 213 -6.14 4.61 16.62
C CYS A 213 -5.13 3.47 16.37
N ARG A 214 -4.95 2.55 17.34
CA ARG A 214 -4.05 1.38 17.20
C ARG A 214 -4.77 0.20 16.59
N THR A 215 -5.18 0.35 15.35
CA THR A 215 -5.85 -0.71 14.60
C THR A 215 -5.34 -0.76 13.16
N ALA A 216 -5.54 -1.89 12.51
CA ALA A 216 -5.21 -2.05 11.09
C ALA A 216 -5.97 -1.05 10.21
N SER A 217 -7.23 -0.73 10.53
CA SER A 217 -8.05 0.21 9.75
C SER A 217 -7.46 1.61 9.68
N SER A 218 -6.63 2.03 10.64
CA SER A 218 -5.97 3.32 10.63
C SER A 218 -4.94 3.46 9.50
N TYR A 219 -4.32 2.36 9.05
CA TYR A 219 -3.42 2.38 7.87
C TYR A 219 -4.21 2.66 6.60
N GLY A 220 -5.32 1.99 6.39
CA GLY A 220 -6.21 2.24 5.26
C GLY A 220 -6.79 3.66 5.27
N THR A 221 -7.16 4.17 6.44
CA THR A 221 -7.63 5.56 6.59
C THR A 221 -6.60 6.57 6.10
N VAL A 222 -5.30 6.36 6.37
CA VAL A 222 -4.23 7.24 5.85
C VAL A 222 -4.14 7.17 4.34
N VAL A 223 -4.23 5.97 3.75
CA VAL A 223 -4.25 5.79 2.29
C VAL A 223 -5.42 6.55 1.67
N GLU A 224 -6.61 6.43 2.23
CA GLU A 224 -7.78 7.15 1.73
C GLU A 224 -7.61 8.67 1.81
N MET A 225 -7.08 9.18 2.92
CA MET A 225 -6.81 10.61 3.09
C MET A 225 -5.79 11.12 2.07
N LEU A 226 -4.72 10.35 1.83
CA LEU A 226 -3.70 10.69 0.84
C LEU A 226 -4.29 10.71 -0.58
N ARG A 227 -5.11 9.71 -0.93
CA ARG A 227 -5.85 9.68 -2.21
C ARG A 227 -6.83 10.84 -2.38
N GLN A 228 -7.48 11.29 -1.30
CA GLN A 228 -8.34 12.47 -1.35
C GLN A 228 -7.55 13.75 -1.66
N ARG A 229 -6.34 13.89 -1.13
CA ARG A 229 -5.43 14.99 -1.45
C ARG A 229 -4.93 14.91 -2.90
N ASP A 230 -4.56 13.71 -3.32
CA ASP A 230 -4.11 13.42 -4.69
C ASP A 230 -5.19 13.78 -5.72
N ALA A 231 -6.44 13.43 -5.47
CA ALA A 231 -7.55 13.70 -6.39
C ALA A 231 -7.96 15.18 -6.52
N ALA A 232 -7.38 16.10 -5.75
CA ALA A 232 -7.82 17.50 -5.71
C ALA A 232 -7.57 18.26 -7.01
N ASP A 233 -6.54 17.92 -7.78
CA ASP A 233 -6.26 18.51 -9.09
C ASP A 233 -7.00 17.83 -10.25
N GLY A 234 -7.67 16.70 -9.99
CA GLY A 234 -8.43 15.90 -10.97
C GLY A 234 -7.59 14.88 -11.73
N GLU A 235 -6.34 14.71 -11.38
CA GLU A 235 -5.47 13.63 -11.84
C GLU A 235 -5.17 12.71 -10.65
N LEU A 236 -4.80 11.45 -10.91
CA LEU A 236 -4.48 10.48 -9.87
C LEU A 236 -3.09 9.91 -10.09
N GLN A 237 -2.39 9.64 -9.00
CA GLN A 237 -1.09 8.98 -8.98
C GLN A 237 -1.11 7.73 -8.10
N ALA A 238 -0.05 6.93 -8.18
CA ALA A 238 0.08 5.74 -7.35
C ALA A 238 0.34 6.10 -5.89
N THR A 239 -0.58 5.73 -5.01
CA THR A 239 -0.44 5.88 -3.56
C THR A 239 0.15 4.62 -2.96
N TRP A 240 1.27 4.75 -2.25
CA TRP A 240 1.91 3.66 -1.52
C TRP A 240 1.74 3.84 -0.02
N GLN A 241 1.80 2.75 0.74
CA GLN A 241 1.66 2.78 2.19
C GLN A 241 2.87 2.17 2.88
N PHE A 242 3.36 2.87 3.89
CA PHE A 242 4.38 2.33 4.79
C PHE A 242 3.76 1.44 5.86
N VAL A 243 4.46 0.33 6.14
CA VAL A 243 4.19 -0.54 7.28
C VAL A 243 5.52 -0.86 7.97
N GLU A 244 5.57 -0.74 9.28
CA GLU A 244 6.74 -1.12 10.07
C GLU A 244 6.90 -2.64 10.11
N VAL A 245 8.14 -3.12 10.01
CA VAL A 245 8.42 -4.55 10.22
C VAL A 245 8.46 -4.88 11.71
N LEU A 246 8.98 -3.97 12.55
CA LEU A 246 9.03 -4.12 14.01
C LEU A 246 8.52 -2.89 14.75
N ASN A 247 9.28 -1.79 14.70
CA ASN A 247 8.94 -0.56 15.39
C ASN A 247 9.33 0.64 14.52
N GLY A 248 8.35 1.41 14.09
CA GLY A 248 8.52 2.64 13.31
C GLY A 248 8.54 3.91 14.16
N GLY A 249 8.40 3.78 15.46
CA GLY A 249 8.28 4.93 16.35
C GLY A 249 9.60 5.69 16.56
N PRO A 250 9.53 6.93 17.07
CA PRO A 250 10.67 7.84 17.15
C PRO A 250 11.72 7.47 18.22
N GLY A 251 11.62 6.34 18.88
CA GLY A 251 12.59 5.91 19.89
C GLY A 251 12.51 6.62 21.24
N GLU A 252 11.63 7.60 21.38
CA GLU A 252 11.38 8.39 22.58
C GLU A 252 9.94 8.27 23.05
N GLY A 253 9.70 8.48 24.33
CA GLY A 253 8.36 8.48 24.91
C GLY A 253 7.99 7.18 25.62
N PRO A 254 6.77 7.09 26.14
CA PRO A 254 6.32 5.97 26.97
C PRO A 254 5.99 4.70 26.17
N PHE A 255 5.89 4.79 24.85
CA PHE A 255 5.49 3.70 24.00
C PHE A 255 6.69 3.04 23.31
N LEU A 256 6.93 1.78 23.58
CA LEU A 256 8.08 1.01 23.13
C LEU A 256 7.67 -0.41 22.68
N GLY A 257 6.52 -0.56 22.02
CA GLY A 257 6.04 -1.83 21.50
C GLY A 257 6.58 -2.14 20.11
N ASN A 258 6.61 -3.41 19.75
CA ASN A 258 6.74 -3.86 18.37
C ASN A 258 5.35 -4.21 17.83
N ILE A 259 5.19 -4.13 16.52
CA ILE A 259 3.99 -4.65 15.86
C ILE A 259 3.94 -6.17 16.02
N GLU A 260 2.74 -6.72 16.21
CA GLU A 260 2.54 -8.17 16.23
C GLU A 260 2.39 -8.71 14.80
N PRO A 261 2.73 -10.01 14.53
CA PRO A 261 2.63 -10.61 13.20
C PRO A 261 1.25 -10.45 12.53
N ASP A 262 0.17 -10.66 13.29
CA ASP A 262 -1.21 -10.51 12.77
C ASP A 262 -1.55 -9.06 12.48
N GLN A 263 -1.07 -8.14 13.30
CA GLN A 263 -1.23 -6.70 13.11
C GLN A 263 -0.51 -6.24 11.84
N LEU A 264 0.69 -6.74 11.56
CA LEU A 264 1.43 -6.43 10.35
C LEU A 264 0.66 -6.88 9.10
N ARG A 265 0.15 -8.12 9.09
CA ARG A 265 -0.67 -8.62 7.98
C ARG A 265 -1.94 -7.79 7.81
N GLY A 266 -2.61 -7.45 8.91
CA GLY A 266 -3.80 -6.61 8.92
C GLY A 266 -3.54 -5.20 8.38
N ALA A 267 -2.44 -4.55 8.80
CA ALA A 267 -2.05 -3.23 8.31
C ALA A 267 -1.82 -3.21 6.79
N VAL A 268 -1.16 -4.23 6.27
CA VAL A 268 -0.96 -4.41 4.82
C VAL A 268 -2.29 -4.57 4.10
N MET A 269 -3.17 -5.47 4.57
CA MET A 269 -4.45 -5.70 3.92
C MET A 269 -5.40 -4.51 4.01
N SER A 270 -5.44 -3.80 5.14
CA SER A 270 -6.19 -2.56 5.26
C SER A 270 -5.74 -1.53 4.24
N SER A 271 -4.42 -1.39 4.04
CA SER A 271 -3.87 -0.49 3.02
C SER A 271 -4.31 -0.87 1.61
N LEU A 272 -4.30 -2.16 1.27
CA LEU A 272 -4.75 -2.65 -0.03
C LEU A 272 -6.25 -2.45 -0.25
N ILE A 273 -7.07 -2.68 0.78
CA ILE A 273 -8.53 -2.46 0.74
C ILE A 273 -8.84 -0.99 0.41
N HIS A 274 -8.01 -0.05 0.88
CA HIS A 274 -8.13 1.37 0.60
C HIS A 274 -7.35 1.83 -0.65
N GLU A 275 -7.01 0.88 -1.55
CA GLU A 275 -6.40 1.13 -2.86
C GLU A 275 -4.92 1.53 -2.82
N ALA A 276 -4.14 1.12 -1.83
CA ALA A 276 -2.70 1.23 -1.93
C ALA A 276 -2.17 0.43 -3.15
N ARG A 277 -1.31 1.06 -3.94
CA ARG A 277 -0.73 0.49 -5.18
C ARG A 277 0.72 0.04 -5.00
N GLY A 278 1.20 0.00 -3.78
CA GLY A 278 2.47 -0.55 -3.35
C GLY A 278 2.57 -0.54 -1.84
N ILE A 279 3.33 -1.47 -1.30
CA ILE A 279 3.60 -1.58 0.14
C ILE A 279 5.09 -1.32 0.36
N VAL A 280 5.39 -0.38 1.25
CA VAL A 280 6.76 -0.03 1.64
C VAL A 280 7.00 -0.47 3.08
N TYR A 281 7.95 -1.35 3.28
CA TYR A 281 8.28 -1.84 4.61
C TYR A 281 9.43 -1.04 5.22
N PHE A 282 9.14 -0.41 6.37
CA PHE A 282 10.18 0.21 7.18
C PHE A 282 11.03 -0.87 7.84
N ASN A 283 12.23 -1.08 7.30
CA ASN A 283 13.10 -2.20 7.63
C ASN A 283 14.08 -1.91 8.77
N GLN A 284 13.78 -0.90 9.58
CA GLN A 284 14.54 -0.56 10.77
C GLN A 284 13.69 -0.71 12.02
N SER A 285 14.32 -0.87 13.16
CA SER A 285 13.68 -0.83 14.47
C SER A 285 14.65 -0.15 15.44
N LEU A 286 14.44 1.13 15.64
CA LEU A 286 15.37 1.98 16.43
C LEU A 286 14.99 2.05 17.90
N SER A 287 13.84 1.52 18.26
CA SER A 287 13.31 1.49 19.63
C SER A 287 12.58 0.19 19.92
N GLY A 288 11.96 0.08 21.10
CA GLY A 288 11.22 -1.10 21.51
C GLY A 288 12.10 -2.25 22.00
N PRO A 289 11.47 -3.41 22.27
CA PRO A 289 12.16 -4.56 22.85
C PRO A 289 13.06 -5.33 21.87
N CYS A 290 12.87 -5.15 20.56
CA CYS A 290 13.66 -5.77 19.51
C CYS A 290 14.18 -4.69 18.56
N GLN A 291 15.49 -4.45 18.54
CA GLN A 291 16.10 -3.37 17.77
C GLN A 291 17.03 -3.91 16.68
N GLY A 292 17.13 -3.16 15.58
CA GLY A 292 18.04 -3.46 14.48
C GLY A 292 17.99 -2.43 13.37
N GLY A 293 19.14 -2.15 12.76
CA GLY A 293 19.25 -1.22 11.63
C GLY A 293 18.84 -1.82 10.27
N ASN A 294 18.72 -3.15 10.20
CA ASN A 294 18.23 -3.89 9.05
C ASN A 294 17.60 -5.20 9.56
N VAL A 295 16.30 -5.14 9.80
CA VAL A 295 15.53 -6.22 10.45
C VAL A 295 15.47 -7.47 9.57
N ILE A 296 15.28 -7.31 8.27
CA ILE A 296 15.23 -8.42 7.31
C ILE A 296 16.59 -9.15 7.32
N ARG A 297 17.69 -8.41 7.28
CA ARG A 297 19.04 -8.99 7.28
C ARG A 297 19.37 -9.69 8.60
N LEU A 298 18.98 -9.10 9.72
CA LEU A 298 19.13 -9.74 11.04
C LEU A 298 18.38 -11.07 11.10
N SER A 299 17.17 -11.13 10.55
CA SER A 299 16.40 -12.37 10.46
C SER A 299 17.08 -13.44 9.59
N GLN A 300 17.82 -13.03 8.55
CA GLN A 300 18.57 -13.97 7.73
C GLN A 300 19.77 -14.59 8.46
N VAL A 301 20.50 -13.78 9.24
CA VAL A 301 21.82 -14.18 9.74
C VAL A 301 21.83 -14.56 11.22
N GLN A 302 20.78 -14.32 11.97
CA GLN A 302 20.65 -14.63 13.40
C GLN A 302 19.53 -15.66 13.62
N GLU A 303 19.89 -16.85 14.05
CA GLU A 303 18.97 -17.99 14.24
C GLU A 303 17.83 -17.66 15.23
N ASP A 304 18.12 -16.92 16.31
CA ASP A 304 17.16 -16.54 17.37
C ASP A 304 16.84 -15.04 17.31
N PHE A 305 16.72 -14.44 16.12
CA PHE A 305 16.39 -13.03 16.01
C PHE A 305 15.00 -12.75 16.57
N CYS A 306 14.91 -11.76 17.45
CA CYS A 306 13.68 -11.41 18.16
C CYS A 306 12.53 -10.92 17.24
N GLY A 307 12.83 -10.46 16.03
CA GLY A 307 11.86 -9.99 15.02
C GLY A 307 11.56 -11.02 13.93
N ALA A 308 12.03 -12.25 14.06
CA ALA A 308 11.90 -13.27 13.00
C ALA A 308 10.43 -13.57 12.66
N ALA A 309 9.52 -13.54 13.65
CA ALA A 309 8.09 -13.78 13.44
C ALA A 309 7.43 -12.70 12.58
N GLN A 310 7.80 -11.43 12.78
CA GLN A 310 7.29 -10.31 11.98
C GLN A 310 7.85 -10.35 10.55
N VAL A 311 9.13 -10.67 10.38
CA VAL A 311 9.71 -10.87 9.04
C VAL A 311 9.04 -12.02 8.30
N ALA A 312 8.73 -13.12 8.99
CA ALA A 312 7.96 -14.21 8.41
C ALA A 312 6.54 -13.78 8.01
N ALA A 313 5.85 -13.01 8.86
CA ALA A 313 4.52 -12.49 8.56
C ALA A 313 4.51 -11.53 7.36
N ALA A 314 5.56 -10.70 7.22
CA ALA A 314 5.75 -9.89 6.00
C ALA A 314 5.88 -10.79 4.77
N GLY A 315 6.70 -11.85 4.84
CA GLY A 315 6.84 -12.82 3.74
C GLY A 315 5.52 -13.53 3.38
N GLU A 316 4.72 -13.90 4.38
CA GLU A 316 3.42 -14.54 4.17
C GLU A 316 2.42 -13.61 3.46
N VAL A 317 2.27 -12.38 3.92
CA VAL A 317 1.34 -11.44 3.28
C VAL A 317 1.84 -10.98 1.92
N ASN A 318 3.15 -10.87 1.71
CA ASN A 318 3.74 -10.58 0.40
C ASN A 318 3.47 -11.69 -0.61
N ALA A 319 3.51 -12.97 -0.18
CA ALA A 319 3.13 -14.08 -1.04
C ALA A 319 1.66 -14.00 -1.49
N GLN A 320 0.75 -13.58 -0.58
CA GLN A 320 -0.65 -13.32 -0.92
C GLN A 320 -0.79 -12.15 -1.90
N ILE A 321 -0.03 -11.05 -1.71
CA ILE A 321 0.00 -9.92 -2.65
C ILE A 321 0.40 -10.39 -4.05
N HIS A 322 1.46 -11.17 -4.18
CA HIS A 322 1.93 -11.67 -5.48
C HIS A 322 0.91 -12.60 -6.14
N GLU A 323 0.24 -13.46 -5.39
CA GLU A 323 -0.83 -14.30 -5.92
C GLU A 323 -2.04 -13.45 -6.37
N LEU A 324 -2.37 -12.43 -5.62
CA LEU A 324 -3.49 -11.52 -5.89
C LEU A 324 -3.13 -10.38 -6.86
N ALA A 325 -1.88 -10.21 -7.28
CA ALA A 325 -1.46 -9.07 -8.10
C ALA A 325 -2.31 -8.88 -9.36
N PRO A 326 -2.70 -9.93 -10.13
CA PRO A 326 -3.58 -9.75 -11.27
C PRO A 326 -4.97 -9.20 -10.89
N VAL A 327 -5.45 -9.51 -9.70
CA VAL A 327 -6.71 -8.98 -9.14
C VAL A 327 -6.51 -7.57 -8.62
N LEU A 328 -5.46 -7.32 -7.83
CA LEU A 328 -5.14 -6.02 -7.28
C LEU A 328 -4.92 -4.97 -8.36
N ASN A 329 -4.42 -5.36 -9.52
CA ASN A 329 -4.19 -4.52 -10.68
C ASN A 329 -5.43 -4.29 -11.56
N THR A 330 -6.62 -4.74 -11.15
CA THR A 330 -7.90 -4.35 -11.74
C THR A 330 -8.51 -3.18 -10.97
N GLN A 331 -9.33 -2.37 -11.64
CA GLN A 331 -10.05 -1.28 -11.00
C GLN A 331 -11.18 -1.83 -10.13
N SER A 332 -11.30 -1.30 -8.91
CA SER A 332 -12.34 -1.67 -7.96
C SER A 332 -13.73 -1.15 -8.36
N TYR A 333 -14.75 -1.80 -7.82
CA TYR A 333 -16.13 -1.38 -7.93
C TYR A 333 -16.61 -0.74 -6.61
N GLU A 334 -17.41 0.32 -6.71
CA GLU A 334 -18.08 0.89 -5.55
C GLU A 334 -19.12 -0.09 -5.00
N HIS A 335 -18.89 -0.57 -3.79
CA HIS A 335 -19.78 -1.51 -3.11
C HIS A 335 -19.64 -1.39 -1.60
N ASP A 336 -20.74 -1.13 -0.93
CA ASP A 336 -20.83 -1.16 0.53
C ASP A 336 -21.36 -2.53 0.95
N ALA A 337 -20.50 -3.36 1.53
CA ALA A 337 -20.88 -4.70 1.99
C ALA A 337 -21.58 -4.70 3.36
N GLY A 338 -21.67 -3.56 4.05
CA GLY A 338 -22.40 -3.42 5.29
C GLY A 338 -21.66 -2.66 6.38
N PRO A 339 -22.35 -2.30 7.46
CA PRO A 339 -21.81 -1.45 8.50
C PRO A 339 -20.72 -2.16 9.32
N GLY A 340 -19.73 -1.39 9.73
CA GLY A 340 -18.63 -1.86 10.57
C GLY A 340 -17.57 -2.65 9.77
N LEU A 341 -17.51 -2.45 8.46
CA LEU A 341 -16.61 -3.13 7.53
C LEU A 341 -15.89 -2.14 6.63
N ASP A 342 -14.60 -2.34 6.45
CA ASP A 342 -13.82 -1.83 5.33
C ASP A 342 -13.78 -2.91 4.25
N THR A 343 -14.17 -2.57 3.01
CA THR A 343 -14.26 -3.54 1.92
C THR A 343 -13.76 -2.98 0.59
N MET A 344 -13.16 -3.88 -0.21
CA MET A 344 -12.81 -3.62 -1.60
C MET A 344 -13.37 -4.73 -2.47
N LEU A 345 -14.12 -4.36 -3.51
CA LEU A 345 -14.69 -5.30 -4.47
C LEU A 345 -13.97 -5.18 -5.82
N LYS A 346 -13.43 -6.28 -6.30
CA LYS A 346 -12.81 -6.40 -7.63
C LYS A 346 -13.41 -7.55 -8.41
N ALA A 347 -13.20 -7.56 -9.73
CA ALA A 347 -13.61 -8.68 -10.58
C ALA A 347 -12.47 -9.00 -11.55
N HIS A 348 -12.14 -10.29 -11.66
CA HIS A 348 -11.07 -10.79 -12.51
C HIS A 348 -11.34 -12.24 -12.90
N ASP A 349 -11.08 -12.60 -14.15
CA ASP A 349 -11.10 -13.97 -14.69
C ASP A 349 -12.35 -14.80 -14.28
N GLY A 350 -13.53 -14.18 -14.40
CA GLY A 350 -14.81 -14.85 -14.11
C GLY A 350 -15.20 -14.93 -12.64
N TYR A 351 -14.47 -14.26 -11.75
CA TYR A 351 -14.76 -14.21 -10.33
C TYR A 351 -14.84 -12.77 -9.82
N ALA A 352 -15.68 -12.57 -8.81
CA ALA A 352 -15.59 -11.40 -7.93
C ALA A 352 -14.70 -11.74 -6.73
N TYR A 353 -13.95 -10.76 -6.28
CA TYR A 353 -13.08 -10.81 -5.10
C TYR A 353 -13.53 -9.73 -4.14
N LEU A 354 -14.05 -10.15 -2.99
CA LEU A 354 -14.43 -9.23 -1.91
C LEU A 354 -13.38 -9.34 -0.79
N PHE A 355 -12.60 -8.29 -0.62
CA PHE A 355 -11.69 -8.12 0.51
C PHE A 355 -12.47 -7.46 1.63
N ALA A 356 -12.34 -7.94 2.86
CA ALA A 356 -13.08 -7.40 3.98
C ALA A 356 -12.28 -7.44 5.29
N MET A 357 -12.41 -6.37 6.06
CA MET A 357 -11.93 -6.22 7.45
C MET A 357 -12.97 -5.46 8.26
N VAL A 358 -12.82 -5.42 9.60
CA VAL A 358 -13.58 -4.48 10.42
C VAL A 358 -12.99 -3.07 10.27
N ASP A 359 -13.85 -2.05 10.24
CA ASP A 359 -13.49 -0.63 10.04
C ASP A 359 -12.98 0.08 11.32
N GLY A 360 -12.82 -0.66 12.42
CA GLY A 360 -12.43 -0.10 13.70
C GLY A 360 -13.53 0.67 14.45
N SER A 361 -14.71 0.89 13.87
CA SER A 361 -15.82 1.60 14.54
C SER A 361 -16.47 0.82 15.68
N GLY A 362 -16.17 -0.48 15.77
CA GLY A 362 -16.73 -1.36 16.78
C GLY A 362 -15.85 -2.58 17.07
N PRO A 363 -16.20 -3.41 18.06
CA PRO A 363 -15.41 -4.58 18.42
C PRO A 363 -15.42 -5.62 17.28
N PRO A 364 -14.37 -6.45 17.16
CA PRO A 364 -14.39 -7.64 16.32
C PRO A 364 -15.57 -8.57 16.63
N GLY A 365 -15.88 -9.48 15.72
CA GLY A 365 -16.97 -10.43 15.90
C GLY A 365 -17.61 -10.84 14.58
N GLU A 366 -18.78 -11.47 14.68
CA GLU A 366 -19.55 -11.86 13.50
C GLU A 366 -20.03 -10.65 12.71
N ARG A 367 -19.87 -10.70 11.39
CA ARG A 367 -20.35 -9.70 10.43
C ARG A 367 -21.15 -10.35 9.32
N ARG A 368 -22.09 -9.57 8.78
CA ARG A 368 -22.83 -9.92 7.57
C ARG A 368 -22.35 -9.03 6.44
N LEU A 369 -21.96 -9.65 5.35
CA LEU A 369 -21.49 -8.98 4.14
C LEU A 369 -22.57 -9.11 3.07
N ASP A 370 -23.16 -8.02 2.66
CA ASP A 370 -24.06 -7.95 1.52
C ASP A 370 -23.23 -8.08 0.22
N LEU A 371 -23.67 -8.92 -0.69
CA LEU A 371 -23.00 -9.15 -1.98
C LEU A 371 -23.76 -8.42 -3.10
N PRO A 372 -23.04 -7.92 -4.12
CA PRO A 372 -23.70 -7.30 -5.27
C PRO A 372 -24.48 -8.34 -6.08
N ALA A 373 -25.40 -7.85 -6.91
CA ALA A 373 -26.07 -8.68 -7.90
C ALA A 373 -25.07 -9.19 -8.97
N GLY A 374 -25.39 -10.29 -9.64
CA GLY A 374 -24.56 -10.86 -10.71
C GLY A 374 -23.52 -11.87 -10.22
N LEU A 375 -23.61 -12.30 -8.96
CA LEU A 375 -22.77 -13.37 -8.42
C LEU A 375 -23.51 -14.72 -8.47
N ALA A 376 -22.81 -15.76 -8.92
CA ALA A 376 -23.30 -17.12 -8.99
C ALA A 376 -22.82 -17.95 -7.79
N GLY A 377 -23.65 -18.87 -7.37
CA GLY A 377 -23.24 -19.91 -6.43
C GLY A 377 -23.80 -19.77 -5.01
N GLY A 378 -23.78 -20.90 -4.30
CA GLY A 378 -24.24 -21.05 -2.92
C GLY A 378 -23.10 -20.95 -1.90
N GLU A 379 -21.86 -20.82 -2.35
CA GLU A 379 -20.65 -20.77 -1.51
C GLU A 379 -19.64 -19.76 -2.06
N ALA A 380 -18.91 -19.12 -1.16
CA ALA A 380 -17.72 -18.31 -1.44
C ALA A 380 -16.49 -19.05 -0.89
N GLU A 381 -15.43 -19.12 -1.66
CA GLU A 381 -14.14 -19.60 -1.19
C GLU A 381 -13.46 -18.47 -0.38
N VAL A 382 -12.91 -18.79 0.77
CA VAL A 382 -12.09 -17.87 1.55
C VAL A 382 -10.63 -18.19 1.26
N LEU A 383 -10.02 -17.32 0.45
CA LEU A 383 -8.64 -17.52 0.00
C LEU A 383 -7.66 -17.55 1.17
N PHE A 384 -6.64 -18.38 1.08
CA PHE A 384 -5.58 -18.57 2.09
C PHE A 384 -6.04 -19.20 3.42
N GLU A 385 -7.30 -19.68 3.49
CA GLU A 385 -7.85 -20.24 4.74
C GLU A 385 -8.37 -21.70 4.57
N ASP A 386 -8.22 -22.31 3.40
CA ASP A 386 -8.66 -23.68 3.10
C ASP A 386 -10.12 -23.96 3.51
N ARG A 387 -11.01 -22.99 3.35
CA ARG A 387 -12.43 -23.09 3.70
C ARG A 387 -13.35 -22.39 2.69
N THR A 388 -14.63 -22.77 2.74
CA THR A 388 -15.72 -22.05 2.07
C THR A 388 -16.73 -21.54 3.09
N VAL A 389 -17.48 -20.52 2.72
CA VAL A 389 -18.61 -20.00 3.49
C VAL A 389 -19.87 -19.98 2.63
N PRO A 390 -21.06 -20.30 3.20
CA PRO A 390 -22.29 -20.31 2.43
C PRO A 390 -22.70 -18.88 2.04
N VAL A 391 -23.19 -18.73 0.81
CA VAL A 391 -23.89 -17.54 0.34
C VAL A 391 -25.39 -17.79 0.46
N VAL A 392 -26.07 -17.08 1.35
CA VAL A 392 -27.50 -17.22 1.64
C VAL A 392 -28.19 -15.89 1.39
N ASP A 393 -29.16 -15.88 0.49
CA ASP A 393 -29.92 -14.68 0.12
C ASP A 393 -29.02 -13.48 -0.26
N GLY A 394 -27.94 -13.74 -1.02
CA GLY A 394 -26.99 -12.73 -1.46
C GLY A 394 -26.08 -12.20 -0.35
N ARG A 395 -25.83 -12.98 0.70
CA ARG A 395 -25.03 -12.60 1.86
C ARG A 395 -24.05 -13.67 2.30
N ILE A 396 -22.93 -13.23 2.83
CA ILE A 396 -22.00 -14.03 3.61
C ILE A 396 -22.15 -13.63 5.08
N THR A 397 -22.01 -14.62 5.98
CA THR A 397 -21.82 -14.35 7.42
C THR A 397 -20.52 -14.99 7.84
N ASP A 398 -19.61 -14.19 8.40
CA ASP A 398 -18.30 -14.65 8.84
C ASP A 398 -17.83 -13.94 10.11
N THR A 399 -16.76 -14.42 10.74
CA THR A 399 -16.27 -13.94 12.03
C THR A 399 -14.87 -13.34 11.90
N PHE A 400 -14.75 -12.06 12.22
CA PHE A 400 -13.49 -11.34 12.37
C PHE A 400 -13.06 -11.44 13.83
N THR A 401 -12.05 -12.26 14.11
CA THR A 401 -11.66 -12.62 15.50
C THR A 401 -10.89 -11.52 16.21
N THR A 402 -10.17 -10.69 15.47
CA THR A 402 -9.42 -9.52 15.94
C THR A 402 -9.70 -8.33 15.04
N GLU A 403 -9.28 -7.15 15.46
CA GLU A 403 -9.37 -5.93 14.62
C GLU A 403 -8.46 -5.99 13.37
N SER A 404 -7.43 -6.84 13.38
CA SER A 404 -6.51 -7.07 12.26
C SER A 404 -6.89 -8.27 11.38
N THR A 405 -7.97 -8.98 11.72
CA THR A 405 -8.46 -10.10 10.90
C THR A 405 -9.00 -9.58 9.57
N TYR A 406 -8.58 -10.20 8.48
CA TYR A 406 -9.11 -9.95 7.14
C TYR A 406 -9.51 -11.26 6.47
N HIS A 407 -10.43 -11.17 5.52
CA HIS A 407 -10.83 -12.27 4.65
C HIS A 407 -10.85 -11.81 3.20
N VAL A 408 -10.49 -12.69 2.28
CA VAL A 408 -10.61 -12.47 0.83
C VAL A 408 -11.54 -13.54 0.27
N TYR A 409 -12.72 -13.15 -0.12
CA TYR A 409 -13.73 -14.05 -0.68
C TYR A 409 -13.64 -14.06 -2.19
N ARG A 410 -13.55 -15.26 -2.79
CA ARG A 410 -13.63 -15.48 -4.22
C ARG A 410 -14.98 -16.11 -4.57
N ILE A 411 -15.75 -15.45 -5.44
CA ILE A 411 -17.14 -15.83 -5.74
C ILE A 411 -17.30 -15.86 -7.27
N PRO A 412 -17.82 -16.94 -7.87
CA PRO A 412 -18.04 -16.99 -9.32
C PRO A 412 -19.04 -15.92 -9.78
N LEU A 413 -18.79 -15.31 -10.94
CA LEU A 413 -19.73 -14.41 -11.61
C LEU A 413 -20.81 -15.21 -12.35
N GLU A 414 -22.05 -14.66 -12.44
CA GLU A 414 -23.11 -15.27 -13.22
C GLU A 414 -22.73 -15.34 -14.71
N GLY A 415 -22.96 -16.48 -15.34
CA GLY A 415 -22.72 -16.68 -16.78
C GLY A 415 -21.30 -17.09 -17.17
N THR A 416 -20.37 -17.20 -16.21
CA THR A 416 -18.98 -17.67 -16.44
C THR A 416 -18.79 -19.14 -16.09
N GLY A 417 -19.81 -19.84 -15.59
CA GLY A 417 -19.72 -21.25 -15.24
C GLY A 417 -19.43 -22.12 -16.45
N GLU A 418 -18.45 -23.04 -16.34
CA GLU A 418 -18.26 -24.12 -17.30
C GLU A 418 -19.60 -24.81 -17.58
N PRO A 419 -19.93 -25.11 -18.86
CA PRO A 419 -21.09 -25.94 -19.15
C PRO A 419 -20.87 -27.31 -18.51
N ALA A 420 -21.83 -27.72 -17.67
CA ALA A 420 -21.83 -28.96 -16.94
C ALA A 420 -21.73 -30.22 -17.85
#